data_c2319b171d694534000a5323a9127b54
#
_entry.id   c2319b171d694534000a5323a9127b54
#
_cell.length_a   1.000
_cell.length_b   1.000
_cell.length_c   1.000
_cell.angle_alpha   90.00
_cell.angle_beta   90.00
_cell.angle_gamma   90.00
#
_symmetry.space_group_name_H-M   'P 1'
#
loop_
_entity.id
_entity.type
_entity.pdbx_description
1 polymer ?
#
loop_
_entity_poly.entity_id
_entity_poly.type
_entity_poly.pdbx_seq_one_letter_code
_entity_poly.pdbx_strand_id
1 'polypeptide(L)'
;YIQNDWLDVLVFDTNGKFLLSTAKRFGQGPEDYQMLRSMDITDDGLISLYTGFLIREYDMDLNLVNSYFPQLPDSIHNAQEMRKHIKLDKDTYLFRDYQYTSYYSVSKDSVFGIKHEHYHPKSCAIVNNLRLLEHEGEIYFSPSYICDTLYRVNTAEHRMEPVIAFHSEEDINLDEMPDGMTFQY
;
A
#
# COMPACT_ATOMS: atom_id res chain seq x y z
N TYR A 1 2.11 -11.53 10.48
CA TYR A 1 0.76 -11.18 9.99
C TYR A 1 0.57 -11.74 8.59
N ILE A 2 -0.62 -12.24 8.29
CA ILE A 2 -0.98 -12.80 6.99
C ILE A 2 -2.32 -12.22 6.60
N GLN A 3 -2.37 -11.52 5.47
CA GLN A 3 -3.63 -11.12 4.84
C GLN A 3 -4.15 -12.30 4.02
N ASN A 4 -5.39 -12.70 4.25
CA ASN A 4 -6.04 -13.82 3.55
C ASN A 4 -7.09 -13.27 2.58
N ASP A 5 -6.98 -13.67 1.30
CA ASP A 5 -7.95 -13.48 0.21
C ASP A 5 -8.81 -12.20 0.28
N TRP A 6 -8.20 -11.07 0.70
CA TRP A 6 -8.84 -9.75 0.79
C TRP A 6 -9.93 -9.61 1.87
N LEU A 7 -10.06 -10.59 2.76
CA LEU A 7 -11.15 -10.62 3.73
C LEU A 7 -10.69 -10.35 5.16
N ASP A 8 -9.55 -10.90 5.58
CA ASP A 8 -9.10 -10.74 6.96
C ASP A 8 -7.57 -10.76 7.12
N VAL A 9 -7.12 -10.33 8.30
CA VAL A 9 -5.75 -10.40 8.74
C VAL A 9 -5.65 -11.42 9.88
N LEU A 10 -4.76 -12.37 9.73
CA LEU A 10 -4.40 -13.33 10.77
C LEU A 10 -3.17 -12.84 11.53
N VAL A 11 -3.28 -12.75 12.83
CA VAL A 11 -2.20 -12.31 13.71
C VAL A 11 -1.67 -13.47 14.52
N PHE A 12 -0.34 -13.60 14.56
CA PHE A 12 0.39 -14.64 15.28
C PHE A 12 1.43 -13.99 16.20
N ASP A 13 1.78 -14.65 17.29
CA ASP A 13 2.93 -14.27 18.10
C ASP A 13 4.26 -14.64 17.41
N THR A 14 5.38 -14.30 18.04
CA THR A 14 6.72 -14.58 17.52
C THR A 14 7.07 -16.07 17.47
N ASN A 15 6.30 -16.92 18.16
CA ASN A 15 6.44 -18.38 18.14
C ASN A 15 5.51 -19.05 17.11
N GLY A 16 4.76 -18.26 16.34
CA GLY A 16 3.83 -18.75 15.35
C GLY A 16 2.47 -19.21 15.93
N LYS A 17 2.18 -18.91 17.19
CA LYS A 17 0.88 -19.19 17.78
C LYS A 17 -0.13 -18.17 17.30
N PHE A 18 -1.26 -18.65 16.78
CA PHE A 18 -2.38 -17.81 16.39
C PHE A 18 -2.93 -17.01 17.59
N LEU A 19 -3.09 -15.70 17.41
CA LEU A 19 -3.63 -14.77 18.40
C LEU A 19 -5.05 -14.37 18.07
N LEU A 20 -5.28 -13.81 16.88
CA LEU A 20 -6.58 -13.31 16.47
C LEU A 20 -6.75 -13.25 14.94
N SER A 21 -7.99 -13.08 14.50
CA SER A 21 -8.36 -12.76 13.12
C SER A 21 -9.27 -11.54 13.10
N THR A 22 -9.02 -10.63 12.16
CA THR A 22 -9.89 -9.47 11.94
C THR A 22 -11.22 -9.82 11.28
N ALA A 23 -11.43 -11.09 10.91
CA ALA A 23 -12.72 -11.59 10.36
C ALA A 23 -13.92 -11.26 11.27
N LYS A 24 -13.71 -11.10 12.58
CA LYS A 24 -14.74 -10.64 13.52
C LYS A 24 -15.26 -9.24 13.20
N ARG A 25 -14.50 -8.44 12.45
CA ARG A 25 -14.84 -7.09 11.99
C ARG A 25 -15.28 -7.06 10.52
N PHE A 26 -15.39 -8.20 9.89
CA PHE A 26 -15.93 -8.28 8.53
C PHE A 26 -17.47 -8.29 8.58
N GLY A 27 -18.09 -7.18 8.15
CA GLY A 27 -19.53 -7.03 8.25
C GLY A 27 -20.04 -5.67 7.79
N GLN A 28 -21.24 -5.31 8.23
CA GLN A 28 -21.92 -4.05 7.88
C GLN A 28 -22.15 -3.14 9.09
N GLY A 29 -21.59 -3.48 10.23
CA GLY A 29 -21.64 -2.64 11.42
C GLY A 29 -20.84 -1.34 11.27
N PRO A 30 -21.08 -0.33 12.13
CA PRO A 30 -20.41 0.96 12.03
C PRO A 30 -18.90 0.88 12.22
N GLU A 31 -18.43 -0.14 12.93
CA GLU A 31 -17.01 -0.40 13.17
C GLU A 31 -16.45 -1.51 12.27
N ASP A 32 -17.28 -2.11 11.41
CA ASP A 32 -16.89 -3.21 10.55
C ASP A 32 -16.34 -2.71 9.21
N TYR A 33 -15.68 -3.61 8.49
CA TYR A 33 -15.25 -3.38 7.12
C TYR A 33 -15.82 -4.46 6.18
N GLN A 34 -16.01 -4.12 4.92
CA GLN A 34 -16.57 -5.03 3.91
C GLN A 34 -15.56 -5.47 2.86
N MET A 35 -14.42 -4.79 2.82
CA MET A 35 -13.35 -5.02 1.88
C MET A 35 -12.03 -4.71 2.56
N LEU A 36 -11.01 -5.50 2.26
CA LEU A 36 -9.66 -5.25 2.69
C LEU A 36 -8.76 -5.08 1.45
N ARG A 37 -8.13 -3.95 1.30
CA ARG A 37 -7.18 -3.67 0.19
C ARG A 37 -5.73 -3.84 0.63
N SER A 38 -5.41 -3.32 1.81
CA SER A 38 -4.10 -3.51 2.40
C SER A 38 -4.16 -3.41 3.91
N MET A 39 -3.14 -3.92 4.54
CA MET A 39 -2.93 -3.83 5.97
C MET A 39 -1.54 -3.30 6.26
N ASP A 40 -1.43 -2.68 7.41
CA ASP A 40 -0.18 -2.28 8.01
C ASP A 40 -0.25 -2.47 9.53
N ILE A 41 0.88 -2.65 10.19
CA ILE A 41 0.98 -2.65 11.64
C ILE A 41 1.78 -1.42 12.02
N THR A 42 1.12 -0.52 12.69
CA THR A 42 1.72 0.76 13.05
C THR A 42 2.74 0.62 14.18
N ASP A 43 3.66 1.56 14.31
CA ASP A 43 4.69 1.55 15.36
C ASP A 43 4.11 1.54 16.78
N ASP A 44 2.91 2.09 16.95
CA ASP A 44 2.14 2.07 18.21
C ASP A 44 1.32 0.79 18.40
N GLY A 45 1.50 -0.20 17.52
CA GLY A 45 0.94 -1.55 17.64
C GLY A 45 -0.51 -1.68 17.22
N LEU A 46 -1.05 -0.72 16.45
CA LEU A 46 -2.40 -0.83 15.90
C LEU A 46 -2.39 -1.63 14.60
N ILE A 47 -3.49 -2.34 14.35
CA ILE A 47 -3.77 -2.99 13.07
C ILE A 47 -4.46 -1.97 12.17
N SER A 48 -3.74 -1.43 11.20
CA SER A 48 -4.26 -0.47 10.23
C SER A 48 -4.76 -1.20 9.00
N LEU A 49 -6.04 -1.04 8.68
CA LEU A 49 -6.71 -1.64 7.54
C LEU A 49 -7.18 -0.57 6.57
N TYR A 50 -6.74 -0.64 5.32
CA TYR A 50 -7.31 0.16 4.25
C TYR A 50 -8.40 -0.62 3.52
N THR A 51 -9.61 -0.10 3.56
CA THR A 51 -10.82 -0.78 3.10
C THR A 51 -11.31 -0.29 1.73
N GLY A 52 -10.44 0.40 1.00
CA GLY A 52 -10.75 1.01 -0.30
C GLY A 52 -11.25 2.45 -0.22
N PHE A 53 -11.82 2.85 0.91
CA PHE A 53 -12.29 4.22 1.18
C PHE A 53 -11.84 4.74 2.54
N LEU A 54 -11.78 3.84 3.52
CA LEU A 54 -11.48 4.16 4.91
C LEU A 54 -10.16 3.53 5.32
N ILE A 55 -9.41 4.24 6.14
CA ILE A 55 -8.40 3.64 7.01
C ILE A 55 -9.09 3.39 8.34
N ARG A 56 -8.99 2.17 8.83
CA ARG A 56 -9.47 1.78 10.16
C ARG A 56 -8.34 1.22 10.97
N GLU A 57 -8.11 1.78 12.14
CA GLU A 57 -7.10 1.30 13.07
C GLU A 57 -7.78 0.61 14.25
N TYR A 58 -7.37 -0.62 14.51
CA TYR A 58 -7.86 -1.44 15.61
C TYR A 58 -6.74 -1.75 16.58
N ASP A 59 -7.07 -1.82 17.86
CA ASP A 59 -6.16 -2.38 18.85
C ASP A 59 -6.08 -3.93 18.74
N MET A 60 -5.26 -4.55 19.58
CA MET A 60 -5.10 -6.01 19.60
C MET A 60 -6.30 -6.77 20.14
N ASP A 61 -7.29 -6.08 20.73
CA ASP A 61 -8.57 -6.65 21.11
C ASP A 61 -9.64 -6.46 20.02
N LEU A 62 -9.25 -5.86 18.89
CA LEU A 62 -10.09 -5.48 17.75
C LEU A 62 -11.13 -4.39 18.08
N ASN A 63 -10.87 -3.54 19.05
CA ASN A 63 -11.65 -2.34 19.22
C ASN A 63 -11.21 -1.30 18.20
N LEU A 64 -12.17 -0.62 17.57
CA LEU A 64 -11.87 0.48 16.65
C LEU A 64 -11.32 1.67 17.44
N VAL A 65 -10.08 2.05 17.14
CA VAL A 65 -9.39 3.18 17.79
C VAL A 65 -9.57 4.45 16.96
N ASN A 66 -9.32 4.33 15.64
CA ASN A 66 -9.39 5.45 14.71
C ASN A 66 -10.07 5.05 13.40
N SER A 67 -10.68 6.02 12.75
CA SER A 67 -11.22 5.87 11.40
C SER A 67 -11.02 7.16 10.61
N TYR A 68 -10.37 7.07 9.44
CA TYR A 68 -10.07 8.19 8.57
C TYR A 68 -10.66 7.95 7.17
N PHE A 69 -11.07 9.01 6.52
CA PHE A 69 -11.59 8.99 5.15
C PHE A 69 -10.71 9.85 4.25
N PRO A 70 -9.60 9.30 3.72
CA PRO A 70 -8.74 10.04 2.80
C PRO A 70 -9.51 10.40 1.53
N GLN A 71 -9.91 11.67 1.42
CA GLN A 71 -10.56 12.18 0.21
C GLN A 71 -9.50 12.42 -0.85
N LEU A 72 -9.53 11.62 -1.90
CA LEU A 72 -8.67 11.82 -3.05
C LEU A 72 -9.24 12.93 -3.94
N PRO A 73 -8.38 13.76 -4.54
CA PRO A 73 -8.81 14.70 -5.55
C PRO A 73 -9.50 14.00 -6.73
N ASP A 74 -10.50 14.65 -7.33
CA ASP A 74 -11.24 14.14 -8.49
C ASP A 74 -10.32 13.80 -9.68
N SER A 75 -9.12 14.36 -9.72
CA SER A 75 -8.10 14.05 -10.73
C SER A 75 -7.55 12.63 -10.61
N ILE A 76 -7.72 11.97 -9.46
CA ILE A 76 -7.41 10.56 -9.26
C ILE A 76 -8.72 9.79 -9.47
N HIS A 77 -8.98 9.40 -10.71
CA HIS A 77 -10.28 8.88 -11.14
C HIS A 77 -10.74 7.56 -10.52
N ASN A 78 -9.88 6.86 -9.78
CA ASN A 78 -10.24 5.58 -9.17
C ASN A 78 -9.62 5.42 -7.77
N ALA A 79 -10.22 6.07 -6.77
CA ALA A 79 -9.85 5.86 -5.37
C ALA A 79 -9.85 4.38 -4.94
N GLN A 80 -10.62 3.55 -5.65
CA GLN A 80 -10.68 2.10 -5.45
C GLN A 80 -9.40 1.37 -5.88
N GLU A 81 -8.52 2.03 -6.61
CA GLU A 81 -7.26 1.45 -7.10
C GLU A 81 -6.08 1.62 -6.15
N MET A 82 -6.22 2.41 -5.08
CA MET A 82 -5.20 2.44 -4.03
C MET A 82 -5.07 1.05 -3.41
N ARG A 83 -3.90 0.44 -3.56
CA ARG A 83 -3.71 -0.98 -3.23
C ARG A 83 -2.86 -1.22 -2.01
N LYS A 84 -2.02 -0.25 -1.65
CA LYS A 84 -1.14 -0.34 -0.49
C LYS A 84 -1.16 0.97 0.29
N HIS A 85 -1.07 0.85 1.60
CA HIS A 85 -0.83 1.97 2.49
C HIS A 85 0.19 1.55 3.55
N ILE A 86 0.92 2.53 4.05
CA ILE A 86 1.82 2.41 5.20
C ILE A 86 1.67 3.68 6.04
N LYS A 87 1.62 3.53 7.35
CA LYS A 87 1.69 4.65 8.29
C LYS A 87 3.15 5.05 8.48
N LEU A 88 3.51 6.25 8.05
CA LEU A 88 4.89 6.76 8.14
C LEU A 88 5.20 7.33 9.52
N ASP A 89 4.21 7.96 10.12
CA ASP A 89 4.27 8.56 11.45
C ASP A 89 2.83 8.73 12.00
N LYS A 90 2.68 9.37 13.16
CA LYS A 90 1.38 9.57 13.81
C LYS A 90 0.37 10.38 13.00
N ASP A 91 0.83 11.16 12.01
CA ASP A 91 0.00 12.08 11.21
C ASP A 91 -0.07 11.69 9.73
N THR A 92 0.87 10.87 9.23
CA THR A 92 1.05 10.70 7.79
C THR A 92 0.94 9.25 7.35
N TYR A 93 0.10 9.03 6.35
CA TYR A 93 0.04 7.78 5.60
C TYR A 93 0.60 7.96 4.19
N LEU A 94 1.38 7.00 3.74
CA LEU A 94 1.76 6.85 2.34
C LEU A 94 0.76 5.90 1.67
N PHE A 95 0.21 6.34 0.56
CA PHE A 95 -0.61 5.52 -0.32
C PHE A 95 0.10 5.24 -1.62
N ARG A 96 -0.10 4.06 -2.10
CA ARG A 96 0.40 3.60 -3.39
C ARG A 96 -0.67 2.89 -4.18
N ASP A 97 -0.82 3.28 -5.43
CA ASP A 97 -1.48 2.52 -6.47
C ASP A 97 -0.51 2.23 -7.64
N TYR A 98 -1.03 1.77 -8.79
CA TYR A 98 -0.20 1.50 -9.97
C TYR A 98 0.40 2.74 -10.61
N GLN A 99 -0.28 3.87 -10.55
CA GLN A 99 0.07 5.08 -11.27
C GLN A 99 0.44 6.25 -10.36
N TYR A 100 0.04 6.20 -9.09
CA TYR A 100 0.19 7.31 -8.18
C TYR A 100 0.81 6.91 -6.87
N THR A 101 1.60 7.81 -6.34
CA THR A 101 1.99 7.85 -4.95
C THR A 101 1.40 9.10 -4.35
N SER A 102 0.82 9.00 -3.17
CA SER A 102 0.26 10.14 -2.45
C SER A 102 0.41 9.97 -0.95
N TYR A 103 0.33 11.07 -0.24
CA TYR A 103 0.38 11.11 1.22
C TYR A 103 -0.94 11.65 1.75
N TYR A 104 -1.38 11.15 2.88
CA TYR A 104 -2.54 11.66 3.61
C TYR A 104 -2.12 12.14 4.97
N SER A 105 -2.45 13.40 5.31
CA SER A 105 -2.25 13.97 6.64
C SER A 105 -3.54 13.84 7.45
N VAL A 106 -3.45 13.18 8.59
CA VAL A 106 -4.57 13.00 9.52
C VAL A 106 -5.00 14.33 10.11
N SER A 107 -4.05 15.15 10.57
CA SER A 107 -4.35 16.44 11.23
C SER A 107 -4.96 17.48 10.29
N LYS A 108 -4.63 17.40 9.00
CA LYS A 108 -5.16 18.31 7.96
C LYS A 108 -6.34 17.73 7.22
N ASP A 109 -6.65 16.45 7.44
CA ASP A 109 -7.67 15.69 6.71
C ASP A 109 -7.56 15.92 5.19
N SER A 110 -6.35 15.78 4.66
CA SER A 110 -6.09 16.09 3.25
C SER A 110 -5.02 15.21 2.64
N VAL A 111 -5.21 14.91 1.36
CA VAL A 111 -4.22 14.24 0.52
C VAL A 111 -3.29 15.27 -0.12
N PHE A 112 -2.00 14.97 -0.13
CA PHE A 112 -0.97 15.86 -0.69
C PHE A 112 0.14 15.05 -1.36
N GLY A 113 1.11 15.74 -1.98
CA GLY A 113 2.31 15.13 -2.56
C GLY A 113 2.00 14.10 -3.64
N ILE A 114 0.92 14.31 -4.39
CA ILE A 114 0.50 13.37 -5.43
C ILE A 114 1.56 13.37 -6.54
N LYS A 115 2.17 12.22 -6.75
CA LYS A 115 3.12 12.01 -7.82
C LYS A 115 2.53 10.99 -8.80
N HIS A 116 2.30 11.44 -10.02
CA HIS A 116 2.00 10.54 -11.13
C HIS A 116 3.31 9.89 -11.58
N GLU A 117 3.33 8.58 -11.62
CA GLU A 117 4.44 7.85 -12.17
C GLU A 117 4.12 7.46 -13.60
N HIS A 118 4.98 7.88 -14.53
CA HIS A 118 4.83 7.53 -15.93
C HIS A 118 5.29 6.08 -16.12
N TYR A 119 4.33 5.15 -16.07
CA TYR A 119 4.57 3.79 -16.51
C TYR A 119 4.24 3.66 -17.99
N HIS A 120 5.02 2.83 -18.66
CA HIS A 120 4.60 2.39 -19.98
C HIS A 120 3.23 1.69 -19.87
N PRO A 121 2.23 1.99 -20.72
CA PRO A 121 0.89 1.41 -20.61
C PRO A 121 0.88 -0.12 -20.54
N LYS A 122 1.83 -0.76 -21.20
CA LYS A 122 2.00 -2.23 -21.19
C LYS A 122 2.56 -2.76 -19.86
N SER A 123 3.28 -1.96 -19.08
CA SER A 123 3.82 -2.37 -17.79
C SER A 123 2.75 -2.48 -16.71
N CYS A 124 1.67 -1.72 -16.81
CA CYS A 124 0.58 -1.73 -15.82
C CYS A 124 -0.18 -3.07 -15.78
N ALA A 125 -0.21 -3.81 -16.87
CA ALA A 125 -0.89 -5.11 -16.94
C ALA A 125 -0.14 -6.23 -16.17
N ILE A 126 1.12 -6.02 -15.84
CA ILE A 126 2.02 -7.05 -15.30
C ILE A 126 2.15 -6.97 -13.78
N VAL A 127 1.65 -5.89 -13.15
CA VAL A 127 2.04 -5.55 -11.78
C VAL A 127 0.95 -5.89 -10.77
N ASN A 128 0.91 -7.13 -10.32
CA ASN A 128 0.13 -7.49 -9.12
C ASN A 128 0.90 -7.30 -7.80
N ASN A 129 2.18 -6.94 -7.82
CA ASN A 129 3.03 -6.89 -6.63
C ASN A 129 3.73 -5.54 -6.47
N LEU A 130 2.96 -4.52 -6.15
CA LEU A 130 3.52 -3.29 -5.59
C LEU A 130 4.19 -3.62 -4.26
N ARG A 131 5.51 -3.53 -4.23
CA ARG A 131 6.27 -3.83 -3.02
C ARG A 131 6.65 -2.54 -2.33
N LEU A 132 6.02 -2.31 -1.21
CA LEU A 132 6.55 -1.48 -0.15
C LEU A 132 7.22 -2.42 0.83
N LEU A 133 8.48 -2.19 1.13
CA LEU A 133 9.30 -2.99 2.03
C LEU A 133 9.80 -2.09 3.13
N GLU A 134 9.58 -2.48 4.37
CA GLU A 134 10.20 -1.86 5.51
C GLU A 134 11.42 -2.67 5.94
N HIS A 135 12.53 -2.01 6.12
CA HIS A 135 13.77 -2.60 6.60
C HIS A 135 14.54 -1.61 7.46
N GLU A 136 14.82 -1.99 8.71
CA GLU A 136 15.55 -1.15 9.68
C GLU A 136 14.95 0.26 9.87
N GLY A 137 13.62 0.37 9.83
CA GLY A 137 12.89 1.64 9.96
C GLY A 137 12.92 2.52 8.71
N GLU A 138 13.50 2.04 7.61
CA GLU A 138 13.43 2.69 6.32
C GLU A 138 12.43 2.00 5.40
N ILE A 139 11.72 2.78 4.59
CA ILE A 139 10.72 2.29 3.65
C ILE A 139 11.30 2.33 2.24
N TYR A 140 11.27 1.18 1.59
CA TYR A 140 11.73 1.01 0.22
C TYR A 140 10.55 0.72 -0.70
N PHE A 141 10.68 1.16 -1.92
CA PHE A 141 9.67 1.06 -2.93
C PHE A 141 10.27 0.59 -4.26
N SER A 142 9.66 -0.45 -4.82
CA SER A 142 9.93 -0.87 -6.20
C SER A 142 8.69 -0.63 -7.04
N PRO A 143 8.76 0.24 -8.07
CA PRO A 143 7.58 0.64 -8.85
C PRO A 143 6.93 -0.51 -9.62
N SER A 144 7.74 -1.36 -10.23
CA SER A 144 7.23 -2.52 -10.98
C SER A 144 8.36 -3.52 -11.25
N TYR A 145 8.03 -4.70 -11.79
CA TYR A 145 9.02 -5.67 -12.23
C TYR A 145 9.91 -5.19 -13.39
N ILE A 146 9.44 -4.21 -14.13
CA ILE A 146 10.15 -3.65 -15.30
C ILE A 146 10.89 -2.38 -14.90
N CYS A 147 10.67 -1.89 -13.68
CA CYS A 147 11.45 -0.78 -13.16
C CYS A 147 12.77 -1.31 -12.63
N ASP A 148 13.84 -0.81 -13.20
CA ASP A 148 15.21 -1.13 -12.85
C ASP A 148 15.71 -0.44 -11.58
N THR A 149 14.87 0.38 -10.94
CA THR A 149 15.29 1.23 -9.83
C THR A 149 14.51 0.93 -8.57
N LEU A 150 15.23 0.66 -7.48
CA LEU A 150 14.71 0.65 -6.12
C LEU A 150 14.81 2.06 -5.53
N TYR A 151 13.75 2.53 -4.94
CA TYR A 151 13.68 3.82 -4.29
C TYR A 151 13.57 3.67 -2.79
N ARG A 152 14.12 4.62 -2.04
CA ARG A 152 13.86 4.84 -0.62
C ARG A 152 12.85 5.97 -0.47
N VAL A 153 11.91 5.81 0.45
CA VAL A 153 10.96 6.88 0.81
C VAL A 153 11.63 7.78 1.84
N ASN A 154 11.92 9.03 1.46
CA ASN A 154 12.32 10.06 2.40
C ASN A 154 11.07 10.60 3.09
N THR A 155 10.80 10.13 4.30
CA THR A 155 9.58 10.46 5.05
C THR A 155 9.54 11.92 5.50
N ALA A 156 10.70 12.55 5.72
CA ALA A 156 10.78 13.95 6.14
C ALA A 156 10.46 14.93 5.01
N GLU A 157 10.88 14.59 3.78
CA GLU A 157 10.68 15.44 2.60
C GLU A 157 9.55 14.96 1.69
N HIS A 158 8.90 13.85 2.05
CA HIS A 158 7.82 13.21 1.28
C HIS A 158 8.20 13.00 -0.20
N ARG A 159 9.40 12.45 -0.41
CA ARG A 159 9.91 12.17 -1.76
C ARG A 159 10.54 10.80 -1.86
N MET A 160 10.65 10.30 -3.08
CA MET A 160 11.35 9.07 -3.39
C MET A 160 12.75 9.36 -3.89
N GLU A 161 13.74 8.69 -3.29
CA GLU A 161 15.14 8.80 -3.63
C GLU A 161 15.62 7.50 -4.26
N PRO A 162 16.23 7.51 -5.46
CA PRO A 162 16.76 6.30 -6.06
C PRO A 162 17.95 5.80 -5.22
N VAL A 163 17.95 4.51 -4.90
CA VAL A 163 19.00 3.87 -4.08
C VAL A 163 19.81 2.89 -4.91
N ILE A 164 19.13 2.05 -5.68
CA ILE A 164 19.79 1.04 -6.52
C ILE A 164 19.14 1.10 -7.90
N ALA A 165 19.98 1.23 -8.93
CA ALA A 165 19.55 0.99 -10.31
C ALA A 165 20.14 -0.34 -10.79
N PHE A 166 19.28 -1.21 -11.30
CA PHE A 166 19.69 -2.48 -11.90
C PHE A 166 19.84 -2.27 -13.41
N HIS A 167 20.95 -2.63 -13.95
CA HIS A 167 21.14 -2.64 -15.40
C HIS A 167 21.05 -4.08 -15.90
N SER A 168 20.11 -4.34 -16.78
CA SER A 168 20.07 -5.59 -17.56
C SER A 168 20.89 -5.42 -18.82
N GLU A 169 21.64 -6.46 -19.22
CA GLU A 169 22.31 -6.49 -20.53
C GLU A 169 21.31 -6.58 -21.69
N GLU A 170 20.09 -7.00 -21.41
CA GLU A 170 19.00 -7.07 -22.39
C GLU A 170 17.94 -6.02 -22.01
N ASP A 171 17.91 -4.94 -22.77
CA ASP A 171 16.83 -3.97 -22.68
C ASP A 171 15.52 -4.62 -23.17
N ILE A 172 14.56 -4.80 -22.28
CA ILE A 172 13.23 -5.23 -22.68
C ILE A 172 12.55 -4.06 -23.40
N ASN A 173 12.45 -4.14 -24.71
CA ASN A 173 11.70 -3.16 -25.49
C ASN A 173 10.20 -3.39 -25.30
N LEU A 174 9.59 -2.63 -24.41
CA LEU A 174 8.17 -2.73 -24.08
C LEU A 174 7.25 -2.44 -25.28
N ASP A 175 7.73 -1.64 -26.25
CA ASP A 175 6.96 -1.32 -27.46
C ASP A 175 6.80 -2.53 -28.37
N GLU A 176 7.73 -3.46 -28.34
CA GLU A 176 7.73 -4.70 -29.14
C GLU A 176 6.94 -5.83 -28.46
N MET A 177 6.50 -5.65 -27.20
CA MET A 177 5.74 -6.67 -26.51
C MET A 177 4.30 -6.75 -27.04
N PRO A 178 3.78 -7.97 -27.30
CA PRO A 178 2.38 -8.14 -27.67
C PRO A 178 1.43 -7.63 -26.58
N ASP A 179 0.30 -7.06 -26.99
CA ASP A 179 -0.76 -6.66 -26.06
C ASP A 179 -1.29 -7.89 -25.31
N GLY A 180 -1.44 -7.76 -24.02
CA GLY A 180 -2.00 -8.82 -23.16
C GLY A 180 -1.00 -9.89 -22.71
N MET A 181 0.30 -9.70 -22.90
CA MET A 181 1.29 -10.60 -22.36
C MET A 181 1.31 -10.51 -20.82
N THR A 182 0.96 -11.60 -20.15
CA THR A 182 1.09 -11.76 -18.70
C THR A 182 2.28 -12.65 -18.41
N PHE A 183 3.22 -12.17 -17.61
CA PHE A 183 4.27 -13.02 -17.07
C PHE A 183 3.68 -13.79 -15.88
N GLN A 184 3.61 -15.11 -16.00
CA GLN A 184 3.36 -16.00 -14.87
C GLN A 184 4.73 -16.44 -14.33
N TYR A 185 4.99 -16.16 -13.06
CA TYR A 185 6.13 -16.69 -12.32
C TYR A 185 5.64 -17.68 -11.27
#